data_456fe723fca20f50259fadcb4e88c644
#
_entry.id   456fe723fca20f50259fadcb4e88c644
#
_cell.length_a   1.000
_cell.length_b   1.000
_cell.length_c   1.000
_cell.angle_alpha   90.00
_cell.angle_beta   90.00
_cell.angle_gamma   90.00
#
_symmetry.space_group_name_H-M   'P 1'
#
loop_
_entity.id
_entity.type
_entity.pdbx_description
1 polymer ?
#
loop_
_entity_poly.entity_id
_entity_poly.type
_entity_poly.pdbx_seq_one_letter_code
_entity_poly.pdbx_strand_id
1 'polypeptide(L)'
;MTKKSNPVIYFEIPVTNIDRAITFYGAVFGFVFTKEHIDNNEMALFPMTDGNSGISGALAKGEIYKPTKDGAVLYFTTENIDETLTSAILHGGKILYPKTDNGIGLVAEFEDSEGNRIALYQANKMTTGT
;
A
#
# COMPACT_ATOMS: atom_id res chain seq x y z
N MET A 1 26.94 20.23 -7.52
CA MET A 1 26.72 18.82 -7.27
C MET A 1 25.27 18.49 -7.04
N THR A 2 24.79 17.60 -7.81
CA THR A 2 23.38 17.26 -7.76
C THR A 2 23.14 16.22 -6.68
N LYS A 3 22.19 16.50 -5.82
CA LYS A 3 21.76 15.53 -4.83
C LYS A 3 20.96 14.45 -5.52
N LYS A 4 21.26 13.20 -5.24
CA LYS A 4 20.55 12.09 -5.82
C LYS A 4 19.32 11.77 -4.99
N SER A 5 18.25 11.49 -5.67
CA SER A 5 17.00 11.08 -5.05
C SER A 5 16.68 9.66 -5.44
N ASN A 6 15.89 9.01 -4.63
CA ASN A 6 15.29 7.76 -5.04
C ASN A 6 14.40 8.04 -6.25
N PRO A 7 14.32 7.10 -7.19
CA PRO A 7 13.67 7.40 -8.49
C PRO A 7 12.17 7.56 -8.44
N VAL A 8 11.48 6.92 -7.49
CA VAL A 8 10.01 6.97 -7.44
C VAL A 8 9.59 8.02 -6.43
N ILE A 9 8.70 8.92 -6.86
CA ILE A 9 8.26 10.01 -6.00
C ILE A 9 6.78 9.96 -5.69
N TYR A 10 6.02 9.10 -6.36
CA TYR A 10 4.57 9.07 -6.22
C TYR A 10 4.06 7.79 -6.87
N PHE A 11 2.97 7.24 -6.34
CA PHE A 11 2.35 6.07 -6.95
C PHE A 11 0.84 6.26 -7.02
N GLU A 12 0.21 5.51 -7.93
CA GLU A 12 -1.24 5.44 -8.01
C GLU A 12 -1.64 3.99 -8.03
N ILE A 13 -2.65 3.65 -7.24
CA ILE A 13 -3.21 2.32 -7.19
C ILE A 13 -4.59 2.39 -7.87
N PRO A 14 -4.78 1.68 -8.98
CA PRO A 14 -6.07 1.71 -9.68
C PRO A 14 -7.16 1.04 -8.85
N VAL A 15 -8.33 1.66 -8.82
CA VAL A 15 -9.48 1.10 -8.12
C VAL A 15 -10.72 1.28 -8.99
N THR A 16 -11.72 0.42 -8.78
CA THR A 16 -12.98 0.57 -9.49
C THR A 16 -14.06 1.20 -8.62
N ASN A 17 -13.87 1.17 -7.31
CA ASN A 17 -14.82 1.77 -6.36
C ASN A 17 -14.03 2.49 -5.30
N ILE A 18 -14.01 3.83 -5.39
CA ILE A 18 -13.13 4.62 -4.52
C ILE A 18 -13.53 4.49 -3.06
N ASP A 19 -14.82 4.47 -2.75
CA ASP A 19 -15.26 4.37 -1.35
C ASP A 19 -14.96 3.02 -0.77
N ARG A 20 -15.13 1.95 -1.54
CA ARG A 20 -14.80 0.61 -1.08
C ARG A 20 -13.29 0.50 -0.81
N ALA A 21 -12.48 1.07 -1.68
CA ALA A 21 -11.04 1.04 -1.51
C ALA A 21 -10.62 1.84 -0.28
N ILE A 22 -11.22 3.01 -0.07
CA ILE A 22 -10.93 3.81 1.12
C ILE A 22 -11.27 3.02 2.38
N THR A 23 -12.40 2.34 2.38
CA THR A 23 -12.80 1.53 3.54
C THR A 23 -11.81 0.41 3.78
N PHE A 24 -11.39 -0.28 2.73
CA PHE A 24 -10.45 -1.38 2.87
C PHE A 24 -9.11 -0.90 3.44
N TYR A 25 -8.51 0.10 2.81
CA TYR A 25 -7.19 0.57 3.24
C TYR A 25 -7.24 1.25 4.59
N GLY A 26 -8.36 1.92 4.91
CA GLY A 26 -8.53 2.49 6.22
C GLY A 26 -8.59 1.41 7.30
N ALA A 27 -9.31 0.31 7.04
CA ALA A 27 -9.42 -0.77 8.01
C ALA A 27 -8.12 -1.54 8.16
N VAL A 28 -7.41 -1.79 7.05
CA VAL A 28 -6.21 -2.62 7.08
C VAL A 28 -5.02 -1.88 7.68
N PHE A 29 -4.86 -0.61 7.33
CA PHE A 29 -3.68 0.16 7.72
C PHE A 29 -3.97 1.31 8.66
N GLY A 30 -5.23 1.70 8.81
CA GLY A 30 -5.57 2.85 9.63
C GLY A 30 -5.39 4.19 8.92
N PHE A 31 -5.27 4.17 7.60
CA PHE A 31 -5.07 5.41 6.83
C PHE A 31 -6.35 6.24 6.78
N VAL A 32 -6.17 7.57 6.79
CA VAL A 32 -7.25 8.52 6.57
C VAL A 32 -6.97 9.20 5.24
N PHE A 33 -7.92 9.09 4.31
CA PHE A 33 -7.73 9.58 2.95
C PHE A 33 -8.36 10.94 2.73
N THR A 34 -7.81 11.70 1.79
CA THR A 34 -8.37 12.96 1.35
C THR A 34 -8.82 12.79 -0.10
N LYS A 35 -10.11 13.03 -0.36
CA LYS A 35 -10.64 12.89 -1.71
C LYS A 35 -10.35 14.13 -2.55
N GLU A 36 -10.01 13.91 -3.82
CA GLU A 36 -9.74 14.97 -4.78
C GLU A 36 -10.26 14.56 -6.14
N HIS A 37 -10.48 15.53 -7.01
CA HIS A 37 -10.73 15.29 -8.42
C HIS A 37 -9.56 15.88 -9.18
N ILE A 38 -8.89 15.04 -9.96
CA ILE A 38 -7.72 15.45 -10.73
C ILE A 38 -7.90 14.90 -12.14
N ASP A 39 -7.92 15.80 -13.15
CA ASP A 39 -8.08 15.39 -14.55
C ASP A 39 -9.28 14.49 -14.77
N ASN A 40 -10.41 14.86 -14.16
CA ASN A 40 -11.67 14.12 -14.27
C ASN A 40 -11.63 12.72 -13.65
N ASN A 41 -10.62 12.43 -12.84
CA ASN A 41 -10.53 11.17 -12.11
C ASN A 41 -10.82 11.41 -10.65
N GLU A 42 -11.44 10.40 -10.01
CA GLU A 42 -11.63 10.43 -8.57
C GLU A 42 -10.37 9.91 -7.92
N MET A 43 -9.83 10.68 -6.99
CA MET A 43 -8.61 10.32 -6.31
C MET A 43 -8.84 10.31 -4.80
N ALA A 44 -8.19 9.40 -4.12
CA ALA A 44 -8.15 9.42 -2.66
C ALA A 44 -6.68 9.40 -2.27
N LEU A 45 -6.22 10.48 -1.69
CA LEU A 45 -4.81 10.65 -1.38
C LEU A 45 -4.48 9.94 -0.07
N PHE A 46 -3.43 9.13 -0.11
CA PHE A 46 -2.88 8.52 1.11
C PHE A 46 -2.31 9.61 1.99
N PRO A 47 -2.23 9.37 3.31
CA PRO A 47 -1.59 10.35 4.18
C PRO A 47 -0.12 10.54 3.79
N MET A 48 0.37 11.75 4.00
CA MET A 48 1.74 12.10 3.69
C MET A 48 2.37 12.72 4.91
N THR A 49 3.58 12.29 5.24
CA THR A 49 4.32 12.82 6.37
C THR A 49 5.64 13.39 5.86
N ASP A 50 5.88 14.64 6.16
CA ASP A 50 7.11 15.30 5.73
C ASP A 50 8.30 14.74 6.48
N GLY A 51 9.44 14.69 5.78
CA GLY A 51 10.70 14.36 6.41
C GLY A 51 10.92 12.88 6.68
N ASN A 52 10.00 12.03 6.30
CA ASN A 52 10.14 10.60 6.48
C ASN A 52 10.68 9.94 5.23
N SER A 53 11.20 8.73 5.41
CA SER A 53 11.54 7.91 4.27
C SER A 53 10.26 7.37 3.64
N GLY A 54 10.37 6.93 2.39
CA GLY A 54 9.23 6.41 1.67
C GLY A 54 8.51 7.50 0.89
N ILE A 55 7.44 7.10 0.26
CA ILE A 55 6.64 7.99 -0.59
C ILE A 55 5.18 7.78 -0.28
N SER A 56 4.35 8.66 -0.79
CA SER A 56 2.92 8.51 -0.70
C SER A 56 2.32 8.61 -2.11
N GLY A 57 1.02 8.38 -2.20
CA GLY A 57 0.36 8.35 -3.49
C GLY A 57 -1.14 8.46 -3.34
N ALA A 58 -1.86 7.83 -4.25
CA ALA A 58 -3.31 7.92 -4.27
C ALA A 58 -3.94 6.63 -4.75
N LEU A 59 -5.16 6.38 -4.27
CA LEU A 59 -6.07 5.47 -4.94
C LEU A 59 -6.70 6.25 -6.08
N ALA A 60 -6.80 5.65 -7.26
CA ALA A 60 -7.22 6.39 -8.45
C ALA A 60 -8.31 5.61 -9.19
N LYS A 61 -9.45 6.28 -9.41
CA LYS A 61 -10.54 5.72 -10.16
C LYS A 61 -10.75 6.55 -11.43
N GLY A 62 -10.81 5.88 -12.56
CA GLY A 62 -11.04 6.54 -13.84
C GLY A 62 -10.92 5.52 -14.94
N GLU A 63 -11.19 5.98 -16.15
CA GLU A 63 -11.28 5.08 -17.30
C GLU A 63 -9.97 4.33 -17.55
N ILE A 64 -8.83 4.99 -17.30
CA ILE A 64 -7.53 4.38 -17.57
C ILE A 64 -7.03 3.53 -16.42
N TYR A 65 -7.69 3.58 -15.26
CA TYR A 65 -7.18 2.89 -14.07
C TYR A 65 -7.82 1.51 -13.95
N LYS A 66 -7.04 0.47 -14.25
CA LYS A 66 -7.50 -0.91 -14.25
C LYS A 66 -6.76 -1.69 -13.17
N PRO A 67 -7.45 -2.15 -12.12
CA PRO A 67 -6.78 -2.97 -11.10
C PRO A 67 -6.22 -4.24 -11.70
N THR A 68 -5.10 -4.71 -11.18
CA THR A 68 -4.46 -5.91 -11.68
C THR A 68 -3.54 -6.51 -10.61
N LYS A 69 -3.31 -7.82 -10.72
CA LYS A 69 -2.33 -8.50 -9.90
C LYS A 69 -1.01 -8.67 -10.65
N ASP A 70 -0.94 -8.20 -11.89
CA ASP A 70 0.18 -8.49 -12.77
C ASP A 70 1.12 -7.31 -12.98
N GLY A 71 0.85 -6.17 -12.39
CA GLY A 71 1.66 -4.98 -12.57
C GLY A 71 2.76 -4.88 -11.52
N ALA A 72 3.21 -3.66 -11.33
CA ALA A 72 4.22 -3.37 -10.31
C ALA A 72 3.69 -3.75 -8.93
N VAL A 73 4.61 -4.09 -8.04
CA VAL A 73 4.27 -4.45 -6.67
C VAL A 73 4.76 -3.36 -5.74
N LEU A 74 3.86 -2.84 -4.93
CA LEU A 74 4.20 -1.83 -3.93
C LEU A 74 4.29 -2.50 -2.58
N TYR A 75 5.36 -2.19 -1.85
CA TYR A 75 5.55 -2.72 -0.51
C TYR A 75 5.17 -1.65 0.50
N PHE A 76 4.21 -1.98 1.35
CA PHE A 76 3.80 -1.12 2.46
C PHE A 76 4.49 -1.61 3.72
N THR A 77 5.00 -0.68 4.50
CA THR A 77 5.62 -1.04 5.78
C THR A 77 4.55 -1.34 6.82
N THR A 78 4.85 -2.29 7.70
CA THR A 78 3.98 -2.60 8.82
C THR A 78 4.83 -2.98 10.01
N GLU A 79 4.34 -2.69 11.21
CA GLU A 79 5.02 -3.09 12.44
C GLU A 79 4.62 -4.48 12.90
N ASN A 80 3.51 -5.00 12.40
CA ASN A 80 3.04 -6.33 12.75
C ASN A 80 2.36 -6.95 11.55
N ILE A 81 3.12 -7.75 10.81
CA ILE A 81 2.65 -8.28 9.54
C ILE A 81 1.49 -9.25 9.72
N ASP A 82 1.48 -10.00 10.85
CA ASP A 82 0.39 -10.92 11.11
C ASP A 82 -0.92 -10.18 11.31
N GLU A 83 -0.91 -9.10 12.07
CA GLU A 83 -2.12 -8.32 12.29
C GLU A 83 -2.62 -7.68 11.00
N THR A 84 -1.70 -7.16 10.20
CA THR A 84 -2.09 -6.51 8.95
C THR A 84 -2.69 -7.52 7.98
N LEU A 85 -2.08 -8.70 7.86
CA LEU A 85 -2.64 -9.75 7.00
C LEU A 85 -4.00 -10.19 7.48
N THR A 86 -4.14 -10.41 8.79
CA THR A 86 -5.43 -10.81 9.36
C THR A 86 -6.50 -9.77 9.03
N SER A 87 -6.17 -8.50 9.18
CA SER A 87 -7.12 -7.44 8.87
C SER A 87 -7.48 -7.41 7.39
N ALA A 88 -6.49 -7.63 6.51
CA ALA A 88 -6.76 -7.66 5.08
C ALA A 88 -7.75 -8.77 4.74
N ILE A 89 -7.53 -9.97 5.29
CA ILE A 89 -8.42 -11.10 5.05
C ILE A 89 -9.80 -10.81 5.60
N LEU A 90 -9.87 -10.25 6.80
CA LEU A 90 -11.15 -9.98 7.46
C LEU A 90 -11.99 -8.99 6.65
N HIS A 91 -11.35 -8.12 5.89
CA HIS A 91 -12.03 -7.09 5.12
C HIS A 91 -12.13 -7.43 3.62
N GLY A 92 -11.96 -8.70 3.29
CA GLY A 92 -12.25 -9.18 1.94
C GLY A 92 -11.03 -9.41 1.06
N GLY A 93 -9.84 -9.20 1.58
CA GLY A 93 -8.63 -9.51 0.82
C GLY A 93 -8.32 -11.00 0.82
N LYS A 94 -7.31 -11.37 0.05
CA LYS A 94 -6.87 -12.75 -0.05
C LYS A 94 -5.35 -12.79 0.03
N ILE A 95 -4.82 -13.83 0.68
CA ILE A 95 -3.37 -14.00 0.73
C ILE A 95 -2.90 -14.48 -0.64
N LEU A 96 -1.93 -13.78 -1.19
CA LEU A 96 -1.28 -14.18 -2.44
C LEU A 96 0.09 -14.79 -2.18
N TYR A 97 0.75 -14.37 -1.11
CA TYR A 97 2.04 -14.90 -0.72
C TYR A 97 2.10 -14.85 0.80
N PRO A 98 2.28 -16.00 1.47
CA PRO A 98 2.20 -16.03 2.93
C PRO A 98 3.41 -15.35 3.56
N LYS A 99 3.28 -15.03 4.84
CA LYS A 99 4.39 -14.44 5.59
C LYS A 99 5.64 -15.27 5.42
N THR A 100 6.72 -14.64 5.03
CA THR A 100 7.98 -15.30 4.72
C THR A 100 9.12 -14.42 5.21
N ASP A 101 10.12 -15.04 5.82
CA ASP A 101 11.36 -14.36 6.16
C ASP A 101 12.25 -14.45 4.92
N ASN A 102 12.56 -13.31 4.30
CA ASN A 102 13.35 -13.30 3.08
C ASN A 102 14.82 -12.97 3.32
N GLY A 103 15.26 -13.01 4.60
CA GLY A 103 16.63 -12.70 4.93
C GLY A 103 16.87 -11.24 5.27
N ILE A 104 15.95 -10.37 4.92
CA ILE A 104 16.06 -8.95 5.21
C ILE A 104 14.98 -8.54 6.20
N GLY A 105 13.85 -9.18 6.13
CA GLY A 105 12.72 -8.91 7.01
C GLY A 105 11.62 -9.89 6.68
N LEU A 106 10.41 -9.58 7.13
CA LEU A 106 9.25 -10.40 6.87
C LEU A 106 8.46 -9.76 5.73
N VAL A 107 8.03 -10.57 4.78
CA VAL A 107 7.25 -10.10 3.64
C VAL A 107 6.01 -10.97 3.47
N ALA A 108 5.00 -10.40 2.84
CA ALA A 108 3.79 -11.12 2.49
C ALA A 108 3.09 -10.32 1.40
N GLU A 109 2.14 -10.96 0.71
CA GLU A 109 1.36 -10.27 -0.32
C GLU A 109 -0.09 -10.66 -0.18
N PHE A 110 -0.96 -9.71 -0.48
CA PHE A 110 -2.39 -9.97 -0.47
C PHE A 110 -3.05 -9.25 -1.64
N GLU A 111 -4.25 -9.70 -1.97
CA GLU A 111 -5.10 -9.03 -2.93
C GLU A 111 -5.97 -8.04 -2.18
N ASP A 112 -6.00 -6.79 -2.63
CA ASP A 112 -6.82 -5.78 -1.97
C ASP A 112 -8.28 -5.90 -2.40
N SER A 113 -9.11 -4.96 -1.96
CA SER A 113 -10.54 -4.99 -2.24
C SER A 113 -10.85 -4.80 -3.72
N GLU A 114 -9.89 -4.33 -4.51
CA GLU A 114 -10.11 -3.98 -5.90
C GLU A 114 -9.49 -4.95 -6.88
N GLY A 115 -8.69 -5.90 -6.39
CA GLY A 115 -8.05 -6.88 -7.25
C GLY A 115 -6.59 -6.58 -7.54
N ASN A 116 -5.97 -5.71 -6.77
CA ASN A 116 -4.55 -5.43 -6.92
C ASN A 116 -3.71 -6.29 -5.99
N ARG A 117 -2.48 -6.58 -6.40
CA ARG A 117 -1.50 -7.27 -5.55
C ARG A 117 -0.74 -6.21 -4.74
N ILE A 118 -0.77 -6.36 -3.44
CA ILE A 118 -0.12 -5.43 -2.50
C ILE A 118 0.81 -6.25 -1.63
N ALA A 119 2.01 -5.73 -1.40
CA ALA A 119 2.99 -6.41 -0.57
C ALA A 119 3.20 -5.67 0.74
N LEU A 120 3.61 -6.44 1.73
CA LEU A 120 3.92 -5.92 3.07
C LEU A 120 5.37 -6.21 3.39
N TYR A 121 5.96 -5.33 4.16
CA TYR A 121 7.31 -5.50 4.67
C TYR A 121 7.35 -5.12 6.13
N GLN A 122 7.86 -6.02 6.95
CA GLN A 122 8.13 -5.74 8.35
C GLN A 122 9.62 -5.88 8.57
N ALA A 123 10.25 -4.81 9.01
CA ALA A 123 11.70 -4.84 9.24
C ALA A 123 12.03 -5.82 10.37
N ASN A 124 13.16 -6.48 10.26
CA ASN A 124 13.65 -7.28 11.37
C ASN A 124 13.92 -6.37 12.56
N LYS A 125 13.53 -6.82 13.73
CA LYS A 125 13.83 -6.04 14.92
C LYS A 125 15.32 -6.00 15.14
N MET A 126 15.82 -4.82 15.38
CA MET A 126 17.19 -4.68 15.83
C MET A 126 17.25 -5.14 17.26
N THR A 127 18.12 -6.04 17.47
CA THR A 127 18.22 -6.55 18.81
C THR A 127 19.06 -5.70 19.67
N THR A 128 19.63 -4.80 19.22
CA THR A 128 20.33 -4.01 20.06
C THR A 128 19.88 -2.78 20.20
N GLY A 129 19.58 -2.91 20.70
CA GLY A 129 19.22 -2.20 20.84
C GLY A 129 18.93 -1.65 20.61
N THR A 130 18.88 -2.04 20.43
CA THR A 130 18.86 -1.94 20.21
C THR A 130 18.66 -1.83 20.38
#